data_37ee0e549167e15402f053b4f72f5c1f
#
_entry.id   37ee0e549167e15402f053b4f72f5c1f
#
_cell.length_a   1.000
_cell.length_b   1.000
_cell.length_c   1.000
_cell.angle_alpha   90.00
_cell.angle_beta   90.00
_cell.angle_gamma   90.00
#
_symmetry.space_group_name_H-M   'P 1'
#
loop_
_entity.id
_entity.type
_entity.pdbx_description
1 polymer ?
#
loop_
_entity_poly.entity_id
_entity_poly.type
_entity_poly.pdbx_seq_one_letter_code
_entity_poly.pdbx_strand_id
1 'polypeptide(L)'
;MSPSEVLKEYWGYDGFRPMQEEIITAALEGKDVLAIMPTGGGKSICFQVPGLMRDGITLVVTPLIALMKDQVQNLNDRGVRALAIHAGMSRHEVDLALNNAAYGDYKFLYLSPERIGTQLFRSYIDVLDVSFIVVDEAHCISQWGYDFRPDYLRIGELRERIDAPVIAVTATATPSVAQDIMERLGFKEKLLLKSGFERPNLSYIVRQVEDKYSQILNVCNGVPGTGIVYARNRRKCEELSAFLRTQGVSASFYHAGLGGQARAERQAAWKSGAVRVMVCTNAFGMGIDKPDVRFVVHYDLPESPEAYFQEAGRAGRDGKRSFAVQLWNSVDVRRAKQIEDVSFPSLEYIEDVYQKLHAFFEIPYDTGMGRQLKFKIEDFCKRFDLQRAPAFYALKYLERTEHLTYSEEVDIPTKVRINVDRKSLYDVELADQGQANVLEALMRSYTGIFSFLQQIDEEYVARRAGQTVPQLRQSLYGLSLAHVISYVPTDHSDVVVLHHDRLRPGNVNLMPSRYAMLRESFHARAEAMLEYVSEISECRSRYLLRYFGQTEAADCGTCDVCRARRAALPARTLQQMTRRKLIEYIDEKDGEYSLEEIVAEFGNPSGNHSPDYLDILRQLIDNGDVPMYIS
;
A
#
# COMPACT_ATOMS: atom_id res chain seq x y z
N MET A 1 12.58 -5.50 -31.26
CA MET A 1 11.24 -5.96 -30.84
C MET A 1 10.36 -4.75 -30.66
N SER A 2 9.11 -4.80 -31.11
CA SER A 2 8.11 -3.78 -30.82
C SER A 2 7.58 -3.92 -29.38
N PRO A 3 6.98 -2.86 -28.77
CA PRO A 3 6.36 -2.97 -27.45
C PRO A 3 5.34 -4.11 -27.35
N SER A 4 4.55 -4.33 -28.38
CA SER A 4 3.52 -5.40 -28.42
C SER A 4 4.15 -6.79 -28.47
N GLU A 5 5.28 -6.97 -29.16
CA GLU A 5 6.02 -8.23 -29.16
C GLU A 5 6.58 -8.55 -27.77
N VAL A 6 7.16 -7.57 -27.08
CA VAL A 6 7.65 -7.73 -25.70
C VAL A 6 6.51 -8.07 -24.76
N LEU A 7 5.36 -7.40 -24.88
CA LEU A 7 4.17 -7.70 -24.09
C LEU A 7 3.71 -9.15 -24.27
N LYS A 8 3.67 -9.61 -25.51
CA LYS A 8 3.24 -10.98 -25.85
C LYS A 8 4.22 -12.03 -25.35
N GLU A 9 5.52 -11.79 -25.53
CA GLU A 9 6.58 -12.73 -25.12
C GLU A 9 6.64 -12.95 -23.61
N TYR A 10 6.63 -11.88 -22.82
CA TYR A 10 6.85 -11.98 -21.37
C TYR A 10 5.56 -12.10 -20.55
N TRP A 11 4.43 -11.58 -21.04
CA TRP A 11 3.15 -11.61 -20.31
C TRP A 11 2.06 -12.42 -20.99
N GLY A 12 2.20 -12.78 -22.28
CA GLY A 12 1.22 -13.55 -23.02
C GLY A 12 -0.04 -12.75 -23.40
N TYR A 13 0.01 -11.42 -23.32
CA TYR A 13 -1.12 -10.56 -23.69
C TYR A 13 -1.04 -10.17 -25.16
N ASP A 14 -2.20 -10.20 -25.85
CA ASP A 14 -2.29 -9.88 -27.29
C ASP A 14 -2.37 -8.36 -27.57
N GLY A 15 -2.61 -7.53 -26.55
CA GLY A 15 -2.70 -6.07 -26.70
C GLY A 15 -2.60 -5.32 -25.40
N PHE A 16 -2.29 -4.04 -25.52
CA PHE A 16 -2.23 -3.11 -24.39
C PHE A 16 -3.64 -2.70 -23.94
N ARG A 17 -3.76 -2.41 -22.64
CA ARG A 17 -4.93 -1.71 -22.10
C ARG A 17 -4.87 -0.22 -22.51
N PRO A 18 -6.00 0.50 -22.48
CA PRO A 18 -6.02 1.94 -22.77
C PRO A 18 -4.92 2.69 -22.02
N MET A 19 -4.27 3.64 -22.68
CA MET A 19 -3.16 4.47 -22.18
C MET A 19 -1.80 3.78 -22.00
N GLN A 20 -1.73 2.46 -21.90
CA GLN A 20 -0.43 1.78 -21.69
C GLN A 20 0.54 2.03 -22.84
N GLU A 21 0.06 1.91 -24.09
CA GLU A 21 0.89 2.09 -25.28
C GLU A 21 1.39 3.54 -25.41
N GLU A 22 0.55 4.52 -25.12
CA GLU A 22 0.94 5.95 -25.12
C GLU A 22 2.02 6.24 -24.10
N ILE A 23 1.90 5.69 -22.86
CA ILE A 23 2.90 5.85 -21.80
C ILE A 23 4.23 5.21 -22.22
N ILE A 24 4.18 3.99 -22.74
CA ILE A 24 5.37 3.24 -23.19
C ILE A 24 6.07 3.99 -24.33
N THR A 25 5.32 4.46 -25.31
CA THR A 25 5.86 5.21 -26.46
C THR A 25 6.54 6.49 -26.01
N ALA A 26 5.88 7.29 -25.18
CA ALA A 26 6.46 8.53 -24.64
C ALA A 26 7.74 8.27 -23.83
N ALA A 27 7.77 7.22 -23.02
CA ALA A 27 8.96 6.82 -22.27
C ALA A 27 10.12 6.41 -23.20
N LEU A 28 9.84 5.63 -24.25
CA LEU A 28 10.83 5.22 -25.24
C LEU A 28 11.38 6.40 -26.08
N GLU A 29 10.57 7.44 -26.29
CA GLU A 29 10.99 8.70 -26.89
C GLU A 29 11.89 9.55 -25.94
N GLY A 30 12.09 9.10 -24.70
CA GLY A 30 12.94 9.80 -23.73
C GLY A 30 12.23 10.91 -22.97
N LYS A 31 10.90 10.96 -22.99
CA LYS A 31 10.09 11.94 -22.26
C LYS A 31 9.87 11.49 -20.81
N ASP A 32 9.80 12.48 -19.91
CA ASP A 32 9.29 12.27 -18.55
C ASP A 32 7.78 12.13 -18.60
N VAL A 33 7.24 11.10 -17.94
CA VAL A 33 5.80 10.80 -17.97
C VAL A 33 5.25 10.62 -16.57
N LEU A 34 4.20 11.37 -16.23
CA LEU A 34 3.35 11.06 -15.09
C LEU A 34 2.09 10.34 -15.58
N ALA A 35 1.97 9.08 -15.21
CA ALA A 35 0.82 8.24 -15.56
C ALA A 35 -0.11 8.08 -14.35
N ILE A 36 -1.35 8.57 -14.46
CA ILE A 36 -2.39 8.38 -13.46
C ILE A 36 -3.37 7.32 -13.98
N MET A 37 -3.31 6.13 -13.39
CA MET A 37 -4.10 4.97 -13.81
C MET A 37 -4.75 4.30 -12.60
N PRO A 38 -6.01 3.83 -12.71
CA PRO A 38 -6.70 3.19 -11.59
C PRO A 38 -5.96 1.95 -11.11
N THR A 39 -6.25 1.54 -9.87
CA THR A 39 -5.78 0.25 -9.34
C THR A 39 -6.27 -0.89 -10.23
N GLY A 40 -5.36 -1.80 -10.61
CA GLY A 40 -5.65 -2.86 -11.58
C GLY A 40 -5.54 -2.44 -13.04
N GLY A 41 -5.22 -1.18 -13.35
CA GLY A 41 -4.99 -0.68 -14.71
C GLY A 41 -3.73 -1.21 -15.41
N GLY A 42 -2.88 -1.99 -14.69
CA GLY A 42 -1.65 -2.54 -15.25
C GLY A 42 -0.49 -1.55 -15.28
N LYS A 43 -0.38 -0.69 -14.25
CA LYS A 43 0.72 0.30 -14.10
C LYS A 43 2.11 -0.28 -14.29
N SER A 44 2.37 -1.50 -13.80
CA SER A 44 3.69 -2.13 -13.90
C SER A 44 4.13 -2.37 -15.34
N ILE A 45 3.22 -2.72 -16.23
CA ILE A 45 3.49 -2.91 -17.67
C ILE A 45 4.04 -1.63 -18.30
N CYS A 46 3.54 -0.46 -17.89
CA CYS A 46 3.93 0.83 -18.45
C CYS A 46 5.43 1.16 -18.27
N PHE A 47 6.09 0.55 -17.30
CA PHE A 47 7.53 0.74 -17.11
C PHE A 47 8.35 -0.55 -17.32
N GLN A 48 7.73 -1.72 -17.14
CA GLN A 48 8.44 -2.99 -17.36
C GLN A 48 8.70 -3.25 -18.84
N VAL A 49 7.75 -2.96 -19.73
CA VAL A 49 7.94 -3.12 -21.19
C VAL A 49 9.06 -2.20 -21.71
N PRO A 50 9.03 -0.87 -21.51
CA PRO A 50 10.12 -0.03 -22.00
C PRO A 50 11.47 -0.33 -21.34
N GLY A 51 11.49 -0.75 -20.05
CA GLY A 51 12.69 -1.18 -19.35
C GLY A 51 13.37 -2.41 -19.96
N LEU A 52 12.59 -3.33 -20.57
CA LEU A 52 13.14 -4.47 -21.32
C LEU A 52 13.66 -4.07 -22.70
N MET A 53 13.15 -3.01 -23.28
CA MET A 53 13.48 -2.58 -24.64
C MET A 53 14.73 -1.70 -24.73
N ARG A 54 15.14 -1.07 -23.61
CA ARG A 54 16.36 -0.26 -23.53
C ARG A 54 17.51 -1.04 -22.93
N ASP A 55 18.71 -0.70 -23.36
CA ASP A 55 19.95 -1.13 -22.67
C ASP A 55 20.07 -0.44 -21.31
N GLY A 56 20.82 -1.03 -20.41
CA GLY A 56 20.97 -0.56 -19.03
C GLY A 56 19.93 -1.15 -18.08
N ILE A 57 19.92 -0.63 -16.85
CA ILE A 57 19.08 -1.07 -15.75
C ILE A 57 17.96 -0.05 -15.44
N THR A 58 16.74 -0.51 -15.28
CA THR A 58 15.62 0.33 -14.84
C THR A 58 15.61 0.39 -13.31
N LEU A 59 15.76 1.59 -12.76
CA LEU A 59 15.74 1.86 -11.33
C LEU A 59 14.31 2.12 -10.88
N VAL A 60 13.73 1.24 -10.06
CA VAL A 60 12.33 1.35 -9.60
C VAL A 60 12.27 1.69 -8.12
N VAL A 61 11.81 2.90 -7.80
CA VAL A 61 11.58 3.32 -6.41
C VAL A 61 10.14 3.01 -6.03
N THR A 62 9.96 2.19 -4.98
CA THR A 62 8.63 1.77 -4.50
C THR A 62 8.59 1.75 -2.96
N PRO A 63 7.46 2.14 -2.33
CA PRO A 63 7.42 2.35 -0.88
C PRO A 63 7.26 1.07 -0.06
N LEU A 64 6.95 -0.06 -0.71
CA LEU A 64 6.54 -1.28 -0.02
C LEU A 64 7.42 -2.47 -0.35
N ILE A 65 8.06 -3.00 0.68
CA ILE A 65 8.92 -4.18 0.57
C ILE A 65 8.16 -5.40 0.04
N ALA A 66 6.92 -5.61 0.48
CA ALA A 66 6.11 -6.75 0.03
C ALA A 66 5.81 -6.67 -1.49
N LEU A 67 5.40 -5.49 -1.97
CA LEU A 67 5.15 -5.24 -3.39
C LEU A 67 6.43 -5.41 -4.22
N MET A 68 7.53 -4.86 -3.72
CA MET A 68 8.85 -4.99 -4.34
C MET A 68 9.24 -6.46 -4.53
N LYS A 69 9.10 -7.29 -3.49
CA LYS A 69 9.40 -8.71 -3.54
C LYS A 69 8.50 -9.46 -4.52
N ASP A 70 7.19 -9.18 -4.50
CA ASP A 70 6.22 -9.78 -5.44
C ASP A 70 6.56 -9.40 -6.90
N GLN A 71 6.91 -8.13 -7.17
CA GLN A 71 7.28 -7.66 -8.51
C GLN A 71 8.58 -8.33 -9.00
N VAL A 72 9.61 -8.37 -8.16
CA VAL A 72 10.90 -9.00 -8.49
C VAL A 72 10.72 -10.49 -8.74
N GLN A 73 9.95 -11.19 -7.90
CA GLN A 73 9.65 -12.61 -8.09
C GLN A 73 8.92 -12.85 -9.41
N ASN A 74 7.89 -12.06 -9.70
CA ASN A 74 7.12 -12.16 -10.94
C ASN A 74 7.97 -11.93 -12.21
N LEU A 75 8.96 -11.02 -12.16
CA LEU A 75 9.89 -10.80 -13.26
C LEU A 75 10.84 -11.99 -13.41
N ASN A 76 11.44 -12.46 -12.31
CA ASN A 76 12.35 -13.61 -12.33
C ASN A 76 11.65 -14.89 -12.81
N ASP A 77 10.40 -15.13 -12.44
CA ASP A 77 9.59 -16.27 -12.92
C ASP A 77 9.34 -16.22 -14.44
N ARG A 78 9.42 -15.02 -15.04
CA ARG A 78 9.32 -14.79 -16.51
C ARG A 78 10.69 -14.78 -17.21
N GLY A 79 11.76 -15.10 -16.48
CA GLY A 79 13.12 -15.09 -17.03
C GLY A 79 13.75 -13.70 -17.13
N VAL A 80 13.13 -12.66 -16.56
CA VAL A 80 13.67 -11.30 -16.50
C VAL A 80 14.42 -11.10 -15.20
N ARG A 81 15.74 -10.89 -15.27
CA ARG A 81 16.60 -10.75 -14.08
C ARG A 81 16.34 -9.42 -13.38
N ALA A 82 15.84 -9.48 -12.16
CA ALA A 82 15.51 -8.35 -11.33
C ALA A 82 16.05 -8.52 -9.90
N LEU A 83 16.43 -7.41 -9.27
CA LEU A 83 16.97 -7.34 -7.90
C LEU A 83 16.10 -6.42 -7.05
N ALA A 84 16.13 -6.65 -5.74
CA ALA A 84 15.50 -5.78 -4.75
C ALA A 84 16.48 -5.38 -3.65
N ILE A 85 16.49 -4.09 -3.26
CA ILE A 85 17.23 -3.57 -2.13
C ILE A 85 16.26 -2.84 -1.20
N HIS A 86 16.10 -3.36 0.03
CA HIS A 86 15.12 -2.84 0.97
C HIS A 86 15.68 -2.73 2.41
N ALA A 87 14.96 -2.06 3.28
CA ALA A 87 15.22 -2.09 4.72
C ALA A 87 15.15 -3.54 5.23
N GLY A 88 16.04 -3.91 6.12
CA GLY A 88 16.17 -5.30 6.62
C GLY A 88 17.26 -6.13 5.94
N MET A 89 17.78 -5.71 4.78
CA MET A 89 18.99 -6.33 4.20
C MET A 89 20.25 -5.84 4.93
N SER A 90 21.18 -6.76 5.19
CA SER A 90 22.48 -6.43 5.73
C SER A 90 23.32 -5.60 4.73
N ARG A 91 24.34 -4.91 5.24
CA ARG A 91 25.24 -4.12 4.38
C ARG A 91 25.89 -4.97 3.29
N HIS A 92 26.26 -6.22 3.60
CA HIS A 92 26.88 -7.14 2.66
C HIS A 92 25.89 -7.56 1.55
N GLU A 93 24.64 -7.88 1.89
CA GLU A 93 23.61 -8.22 0.90
C GLU A 93 23.30 -7.06 -0.02
N VAL A 94 23.26 -5.82 0.52
CA VAL A 94 23.07 -4.60 -0.29
C VAL A 94 24.25 -4.38 -1.22
N ASP A 95 25.47 -4.52 -0.74
CA ASP A 95 26.69 -4.37 -1.54
C ASP A 95 26.75 -5.39 -2.67
N LEU A 96 26.44 -6.66 -2.37
CA LEU A 96 26.36 -7.73 -3.36
C LEU A 96 25.28 -7.44 -4.42
N ALA A 97 24.10 -6.97 -4.00
CA ALA A 97 23.02 -6.64 -4.91
C ALA A 97 23.38 -5.45 -5.81
N LEU A 98 24.02 -4.41 -5.28
CA LEU A 98 24.51 -3.26 -6.06
C LEU A 98 25.62 -3.65 -7.03
N ASN A 99 26.55 -4.50 -6.60
CA ASN A 99 27.58 -5.03 -7.48
C ASN A 99 26.98 -5.82 -8.64
N ASN A 100 26.03 -6.70 -8.34
CA ASN A 100 25.30 -7.45 -9.37
C ASN A 100 24.50 -6.54 -10.31
N ALA A 101 23.91 -5.45 -9.81
CA ALA A 101 23.22 -4.46 -10.62
C ALA A 101 24.16 -3.69 -11.55
N ALA A 102 25.37 -3.36 -11.07
CA ALA A 102 26.34 -2.58 -11.83
C ALA A 102 27.10 -3.39 -12.91
N TYR A 103 27.40 -4.67 -12.62
CA TYR A 103 28.28 -5.47 -13.48
C TYR A 103 27.63 -6.75 -14.00
N GLY A 104 26.41 -7.08 -13.56
CA GLY A 104 25.65 -8.22 -14.02
C GLY A 104 24.63 -7.84 -15.09
N ASP A 105 24.01 -8.86 -15.69
CA ASP A 105 22.97 -8.68 -16.69
C ASP A 105 21.58 -8.62 -16.00
N TYR A 106 21.29 -7.51 -15.30
CA TYR A 106 20.03 -7.26 -14.64
C TYR A 106 19.28 -6.10 -15.30
N LYS A 107 17.99 -6.28 -15.55
CA LYS A 107 17.14 -5.28 -16.19
C LYS A 107 16.41 -4.36 -15.20
N PHE A 108 16.18 -4.83 -13.97
CA PHE A 108 15.45 -4.05 -12.96
C PHE A 108 16.17 -4.09 -11.61
N LEU A 109 16.31 -2.91 -11.00
CA LEU A 109 16.70 -2.73 -9.61
C LEU A 109 15.60 -2.01 -8.85
N TYR A 110 14.88 -2.75 -8.03
CA TYR A 110 13.88 -2.20 -7.13
C TYR A 110 14.55 -1.74 -5.83
N LEU A 111 14.24 -0.54 -5.39
CA LEU A 111 14.77 -0.04 -4.12
C LEU A 111 13.72 0.74 -3.32
N SER A 112 13.84 0.63 -2.00
CA SER A 112 13.06 1.45 -1.10
C SER A 112 13.67 2.86 -1.00
N PRO A 113 12.82 3.92 -0.86
CA PRO A 113 13.29 5.31 -0.94
C PRO A 113 14.36 5.66 0.09
N GLU A 114 14.36 5.03 1.27
CA GLU A 114 15.35 5.24 2.34
C GLU A 114 16.78 4.83 1.89
N ARG A 115 16.87 3.91 0.94
CA ARG A 115 18.16 3.42 0.42
C ARG A 115 18.87 4.43 -0.47
N ILE A 116 18.12 5.34 -1.10
CA ILE A 116 18.67 6.40 -1.98
C ILE A 116 19.67 7.28 -1.21
N GLY A 117 19.37 7.61 0.05
CA GLY A 117 20.19 8.45 0.89
C GLY A 117 21.43 7.75 1.47
N THR A 118 21.57 6.43 1.32
CA THR A 118 22.70 5.70 1.94
C THR A 118 24.01 5.93 1.19
N GLN A 119 25.11 6.05 1.95
CA GLN A 119 26.45 6.24 1.39
C GLN A 119 26.86 5.10 0.44
N LEU A 120 26.44 3.87 0.75
CA LEU A 120 26.72 2.70 -0.07
C LEU A 120 26.02 2.80 -1.43
N PHE A 121 24.74 3.13 -1.48
CA PHE A 121 24.04 3.33 -2.75
C PHE A 121 24.65 4.47 -3.58
N ARG A 122 24.96 5.60 -2.92
CA ARG A 122 25.60 6.75 -3.56
C ARG A 122 26.95 6.43 -4.20
N SER A 123 27.70 5.46 -3.67
CA SER A 123 28.98 5.04 -4.27
C SER A 123 28.84 4.20 -5.54
N TYR A 124 27.65 3.66 -5.81
CA TYR A 124 27.37 2.89 -7.03
C TYR A 124 26.63 3.69 -8.11
N ILE A 125 26.05 4.85 -7.79
CA ILE A 125 25.25 5.64 -8.73
C ILE A 125 25.98 5.93 -10.04
N ASP A 126 27.26 6.29 -9.96
CA ASP A 126 28.05 6.73 -11.11
C ASP A 126 28.52 5.55 -12.01
N VAL A 127 28.35 4.31 -11.53
CA VAL A 127 28.70 3.08 -12.28
C VAL A 127 27.48 2.32 -12.78
N LEU A 128 26.26 2.69 -12.33
CA LEU A 128 25.01 2.13 -12.82
C LEU A 128 24.64 2.77 -14.17
N ASP A 129 24.50 1.95 -15.20
CA ASP A 129 23.95 2.40 -16.49
C ASP A 129 22.41 2.39 -16.41
N VAL A 130 21.83 3.53 -15.99
CA VAL A 130 20.39 3.63 -15.73
C VAL A 130 19.63 4.04 -16.98
N SER A 131 18.73 3.16 -17.45
CA SER A 131 17.88 3.40 -18.61
C SER A 131 16.64 4.26 -18.29
N PHE A 132 16.02 4.04 -17.12
CA PHE A 132 14.85 4.75 -16.62
C PHE A 132 14.90 4.89 -15.10
N ILE A 133 14.36 6.00 -14.58
CA ILE A 133 13.98 6.15 -13.18
C ILE A 133 12.47 5.99 -13.09
N VAL A 134 12.02 4.94 -12.42
CA VAL A 134 10.60 4.67 -12.20
C VAL A 134 10.22 5.04 -10.77
N VAL A 135 9.14 5.80 -10.62
CA VAL A 135 8.59 6.19 -9.32
C VAL A 135 7.21 5.58 -9.18
N ASP A 136 7.15 4.44 -8.51
CA ASP A 136 5.88 3.80 -8.19
C ASP A 136 5.23 4.46 -6.97
N GLU A 137 3.89 4.48 -6.94
CA GLU A 137 3.08 5.24 -5.97
C GLU A 137 3.58 6.69 -5.83
N ALA A 138 3.77 7.36 -6.98
CA ALA A 138 4.38 8.68 -7.07
C ALA A 138 3.69 9.76 -6.21
N HIS A 139 2.43 9.56 -5.80
CA HIS A 139 1.74 10.45 -4.88
C HIS A 139 2.45 10.58 -3.51
N CYS A 140 3.32 9.60 -3.15
CA CYS A 140 4.11 9.65 -1.92
C CYS A 140 5.15 10.79 -1.91
N ILE A 141 5.53 11.37 -3.06
CA ILE A 141 6.46 12.52 -3.12
C ILE A 141 5.77 13.83 -2.77
N SER A 142 4.46 13.90 -2.94
CA SER A 142 3.68 15.12 -2.73
C SER A 142 3.29 15.28 -1.27
N GLN A 143 3.63 16.43 -0.70
CA GLN A 143 3.20 16.79 0.66
C GLN A 143 1.68 17.01 0.76
N TRP A 144 1.03 17.26 -0.37
CA TRP A 144 -0.42 17.37 -0.49
C TRP A 144 -1.11 16.01 -0.62
N GLY A 145 -0.33 14.94 -0.90
CA GLY A 145 -0.81 13.57 -0.98
C GLY A 145 -1.23 13.02 0.39
N TYR A 146 -2.09 12.04 0.39
CA TYR A 146 -2.58 11.39 1.61
C TYR A 146 -1.54 10.47 2.29
N ASP A 147 -0.52 9.99 1.55
CA ASP A 147 0.58 9.13 2.05
C ASP A 147 1.95 9.74 1.72
N PHE A 148 2.18 10.98 2.17
CA PHE A 148 3.47 11.64 1.97
C PHE A 148 4.60 10.92 2.73
N ARG A 149 5.71 10.67 2.02
CA ARG A 149 6.92 10.04 2.57
C ARG A 149 8.15 10.92 2.28
N PRO A 150 8.80 11.49 3.31
CA PRO A 150 9.94 12.40 3.14
C PRO A 150 11.07 11.83 2.27
N ASP A 151 11.38 10.53 2.42
CA ASP A 151 12.46 9.90 1.65
C ASP A 151 12.21 9.88 0.13
N TYR A 152 10.96 10.06 -0.32
CA TYR A 152 10.65 10.23 -1.75
C TYR A 152 11.21 11.53 -2.33
N LEU A 153 11.42 12.56 -1.52
CA LEU A 153 12.03 13.82 -1.97
C LEU A 153 13.46 13.60 -2.48
N ARG A 154 14.15 12.58 -1.96
CA ARG A 154 15.50 12.20 -2.38
C ARG A 154 15.57 11.68 -3.83
N ILE A 155 14.43 11.33 -4.43
CA ILE A 155 14.37 10.94 -5.86
C ILE A 155 14.74 12.14 -6.74
N GLY A 156 14.44 13.37 -6.33
CA GLY A 156 14.92 14.57 -7.00
C GLY A 156 16.45 14.65 -7.06
N GLU A 157 17.14 14.28 -5.97
CA GLU A 157 18.62 14.23 -5.92
C GLU A 157 19.22 13.18 -6.89
N LEU A 158 18.49 12.07 -7.12
CA LEU A 158 18.92 11.07 -8.13
C LEU A 158 18.92 11.65 -9.53
N ARG A 159 17.88 12.44 -9.83
CA ARG A 159 17.71 13.06 -11.14
C ARG A 159 18.83 14.06 -11.49
N GLU A 160 19.41 14.70 -10.50
CA GLU A 160 20.55 15.60 -10.70
C GLU A 160 21.82 14.86 -11.13
N ARG A 161 21.92 13.56 -10.78
CA ARG A 161 23.09 12.71 -11.09
C ARG A 161 22.88 11.77 -12.27
N ILE A 162 21.63 11.37 -12.53
CA ILE A 162 21.29 10.38 -13.54
C ILE A 162 20.45 11.07 -14.63
N ASP A 163 21.01 11.16 -15.83
CA ASP A 163 20.29 11.68 -17.00
C ASP A 163 19.47 10.57 -17.68
N ALA A 164 18.42 10.13 -17.00
CA ALA A 164 17.47 9.15 -17.51
C ALA A 164 16.04 9.68 -17.44
N PRO A 165 15.15 9.32 -18.37
CA PRO A 165 13.74 9.70 -18.31
C PRO A 165 13.05 9.12 -17.07
N VAL A 166 12.08 9.88 -16.53
CA VAL A 166 11.28 9.47 -15.37
C VAL A 166 9.93 8.94 -15.81
N ILE A 167 9.57 7.77 -15.30
CA ILE A 167 8.23 7.20 -15.43
C ILE A 167 7.60 7.18 -14.04
N ALA A 168 6.78 8.16 -13.72
CA ALA A 168 6.06 8.23 -12.45
C ALA A 168 4.66 7.64 -12.62
N VAL A 169 4.29 6.69 -11.77
CA VAL A 169 2.97 6.04 -11.83
C VAL A 169 2.25 6.14 -10.49
N THR A 170 0.94 6.42 -10.53
CA THR A 170 0.09 6.42 -9.34
C THR A 170 -1.36 6.08 -9.70
N ALA A 171 -2.13 5.62 -8.71
CA ALA A 171 -3.56 5.38 -8.90
C ALA A 171 -4.43 6.57 -8.48
N THR A 172 -3.93 7.42 -7.60
CA THR A 172 -4.71 8.45 -6.92
C THR A 172 -3.91 9.74 -6.86
N ALA A 173 -4.24 10.70 -7.70
CA ALA A 173 -3.68 12.04 -7.62
C ALA A 173 -4.73 13.06 -8.05
N THR A 174 -4.97 14.06 -7.21
CA THR A 174 -5.73 15.24 -7.58
C THR A 174 -4.89 16.11 -8.53
N PRO A 175 -5.48 17.07 -9.25
CA PRO A 175 -4.71 17.96 -10.14
C PRO A 175 -3.54 18.67 -9.44
N SER A 176 -3.72 19.12 -8.19
CA SER A 176 -2.67 19.77 -7.40
C SER A 176 -1.54 18.80 -7.03
N VAL A 177 -1.87 17.57 -6.67
CA VAL A 177 -0.88 16.52 -6.38
C VAL A 177 -0.10 16.13 -7.64
N ALA A 178 -0.76 16.02 -8.78
CA ALA A 178 -0.11 15.72 -10.06
C ALA A 178 0.91 16.80 -10.45
N GLN A 179 0.57 18.07 -10.27
CA GLN A 179 1.48 19.18 -10.51
C GLN A 179 2.70 19.12 -9.58
N ASP A 180 2.48 18.94 -8.27
CA ASP A 180 3.57 18.86 -7.27
C ASP A 180 4.51 17.68 -7.56
N ILE A 181 3.98 16.52 -8.00
CA ILE A 181 4.79 15.36 -8.42
C ILE A 181 5.75 15.75 -9.55
N MET A 182 5.25 16.33 -10.62
CA MET A 182 6.06 16.70 -11.78
C MET A 182 7.11 17.77 -11.43
N GLU A 183 6.78 18.71 -10.55
CA GLU A 183 7.71 19.76 -10.09
C GLU A 183 8.84 19.15 -9.22
N ARG A 184 8.50 18.30 -8.26
CA ARG A 184 9.49 17.68 -7.38
C ARG A 184 10.38 16.64 -8.06
N LEU A 185 9.89 16.00 -9.09
CA LEU A 185 10.67 15.09 -9.93
C LEU A 185 11.46 15.84 -11.03
N GLY A 186 11.34 17.15 -11.12
CA GLY A 186 12.08 17.97 -12.08
C GLY A 186 11.80 17.58 -13.53
N PHE A 187 10.54 17.37 -13.90
CA PHE A 187 10.17 17.03 -15.27
C PHE A 187 10.61 18.11 -16.24
N LYS A 188 11.35 17.72 -17.28
CA LYS A 188 11.79 18.63 -18.36
C LYS A 188 10.57 19.11 -19.18
N GLU A 189 9.67 18.20 -19.51
CA GLU A 189 8.37 18.48 -20.10
C GLU A 189 7.27 17.89 -19.19
N LYS A 190 6.24 18.68 -18.89
CA LYS A 190 5.15 18.24 -18.00
C LYS A 190 4.14 17.40 -18.78
N LEU A 191 4.50 16.16 -19.11
CA LEU A 191 3.59 15.22 -19.77
C LEU A 191 2.79 14.44 -18.71
N LEU A 192 1.50 14.73 -18.64
CA LEU A 192 0.53 14.05 -17.80
C LEU A 192 -0.39 13.18 -18.67
N LEU A 193 -0.31 11.88 -18.50
CA LEU A 193 -1.22 10.92 -19.13
C LEU A 193 -2.18 10.36 -18.06
N LYS A 194 -3.48 10.60 -18.26
CA LYS A 194 -4.50 10.27 -17.29
C LYS A 194 -5.55 9.36 -17.91
N SER A 195 -5.62 8.11 -17.44
CA SER A 195 -6.71 7.21 -17.79
C SER A 195 -7.99 7.61 -17.04
N GLY A 196 -9.14 7.31 -17.61
CA GLY A 196 -10.41 7.47 -16.90
C GLY A 196 -10.40 6.67 -15.59
N PHE A 197 -10.92 7.29 -14.53
CA PHE A 197 -11.08 6.60 -13.23
C PHE A 197 -12.37 5.77 -13.17
N GLU A 198 -13.13 5.72 -14.22
CA GLU A 198 -14.41 5.02 -14.30
C GLU A 198 -14.25 3.52 -14.08
N ARG A 199 -15.12 2.98 -13.27
CA ARG A 199 -15.18 1.55 -12.95
C ARG A 199 -16.62 1.06 -13.14
N PRO A 200 -17.07 0.83 -14.39
CA PRO A 200 -18.45 0.49 -14.69
C PRO A 200 -18.91 -0.81 -14.01
N ASN A 201 -17.98 -1.72 -13.76
CA ASN A 201 -18.24 -2.98 -13.07
C ASN A 201 -18.26 -2.86 -11.53
N LEU A 202 -17.93 -1.70 -10.94
CA LEU A 202 -17.86 -1.49 -9.49
C LEU A 202 -19.02 -0.60 -9.01
N SER A 203 -19.92 -1.19 -8.25
CA SER A 203 -21.04 -0.46 -7.64
C SER A 203 -20.67 0.10 -6.28
N TYR A 204 -20.63 1.41 -6.14
CA TYR A 204 -20.44 2.10 -4.87
C TYR A 204 -21.76 2.19 -4.10
N ILE A 205 -21.76 1.77 -2.84
CA ILE A 205 -22.96 1.73 -1.99
C ILE A 205 -22.60 2.35 -0.64
N VAL A 206 -23.36 3.34 -0.22
CA VAL A 206 -23.23 3.97 1.10
C VAL A 206 -24.45 3.62 1.92
N ARG A 207 -24.25 3.14 3.16
CA ARG A 207 -25.33 2.80 4.08
C ARG A 207 -25.11 3.42 5.44
N GLN A 208 -26.09 4.20 5.88
CA GLN A 208 -26.18 4.64 7.27
C GLN A 208 -26.84 3.53 8.10
N VAL A 209 -26.12 2.98 9.09
CA VAL A 209 -26.58 1.82 9.86
C VAL A 209 -26.04 1.85 11.28
N GLU A 210 -26.87 1.48 12.25
CA GLU A 210 -26.42 1.33 13.64
C GLU A 210 -25.73 -0.02 13.87
N ASP A 211 -26.30 -1.12 13.35
CA ASP A 211 -25.71 -2.45 13.44
C ASP A 211 -24.90 -2.79 12.20
N LYS A 212 -23.62 -2.41 12.24
CA LYS A 212 -22.66 -2.69 11.15
C LYS A 212 -22.30 -4.18 11.04
N TYR A 213 -22.35 -4.94 12.14
CA TYR A 213 -22.01 -6.37 12.12
C TYR A 213 -22.99 -7.16 11.26
N SER A 214 -24.29 -6.98 11.52
CA SER A 214 -25.34 -7.61 10.72
C SER A 214 -25.27 -7.19 9.25
N GLN A 215 -24.93 -5.93 8.96
CA GLN A 215 -24.79 -5.46 7.58
C GLN A 215 -23.60 -6.10 6.86
N ILE A 216 -22.46 -6.28 7.51
CA ILE A 216 -21.32 -7.01 6.93
C ILE A 216 -21.70 -8.45 6.64
N LEU A 217 -22.37 -9.12 7.58
CA LEU A 217 -22.85 -10.49 7.39
C LEU A 217 -23.82 -10.57 6.20
N ASN A 218 -24.76 -9.62 6.08
CA ASN A 218 -25.68 -9.55 4.94
C ASN A 218 -24.95 -9.39 3.60
N VAL A 219 -23.88 -8.58 3.55
CA VAL A 219 -23.06 -8.45 2.34
C VAL A 219 -22.35 -9.76 2.05
N CYS A 220 -21.75 -10.41 3.06
CA CYS A 220 -21.10 -11.69 2.90
C CYS A 220 -22.04 -12.78 2.39
N ASN A 221 -23.30 -12.81 2.85
CA ASN A 221 -24.28 -13.80 2.43
C ASN A 221 -24.91 -13.48 1.06
N GLY A 222 -25.07 -12.18 0.76
CA GLY A 222 -25.72 -11.73 -0.47
C GLY A 222 -24.79 -11.65 -1.68
N VAL A 223 -23.45 -11.59 -1.47
CA VAL A 223 -22.48 -11.48 -2.56
C VAL A 223 -21.54 -12.69 -2.50
N PRO A 224 -21.69 -13.68 -3.40
CA PRO A 224 -20.78 -14.82 -3.45
C PRO A 224 -19.37 -14.40 -3.87
N GLY A 225 -18.35 -15.20 -3.48
CA GLY A 225 -16.94 -14.97 -3.83
C GLY A 225 -16.12 -14.30 -2.73
N THR A 226 -14.91 -13.91 -3.06
CA THR A 226 -13.91 -13.38 -2.13
C THR A 226 -14.23 -11.93 -1.74
N GLY A 227 -13.97 -11.57 -0.48
CA GLY A 227 -14.19 -10.22 0.02
C GLY A 227 -13.10 -9.69 0.93
N ILE A 228 -13.11 -8.37 1.10
CA ILE A 228 -12.27 -7.63 2.05
C ILE A 228 -13.17 -6.78 2.93
N VAL A 229 -12.87 -6.72 4.23
CA VAL A 229 -13.53 -5.82 5.19
C VAL A 229 -12.46 -4.96 5.85
N TYR A 230 -12.50 -3.66 5.60
CA TYR A 230 -11.58 -2.70 6.21
C TYR A 230 -12.11 -2.19 7.55
N ALA A 231 -11.26 -2.23 8.57
CA ALA A 231 -11.50 -1.62 9.86
C ALA A 231 -10.23 -0.91 10.34
N ARG A 232 -10.40 0.21 11.04
CA ARG A 232 -9.27 1.09 11.42
C ARG A 232 -8.36 0.47 12.49
N ASN A 233 -8.90 -0.40 13.34
CA ASN A 233 -8.21 -0.84 14.55
C ASN A 233 -8.00 -2.35 14.54
N ARG A 234 -6.79 -2.79 14.98
CA ARG A 234 -6.33 -4.19 15.00
C ARG A 234 -7.31 -5.09 15.73
N ARG A 235 -7.70 -4.71 16.96
CA ARG A 235 -8.64 -5.46 17.79
C ARG A 235 -10.01 -5.63 17.08
N LYS A 236 -10.47 -4.58 16.39
CA LYS A 236 -11.72 -4.66 15.62
C LYS A 236 -11.63 -5.66 14.47
N CYS A 237 -10.47 -5.76 13.80
CA CYS A 237 -10.25 -6.77 12.76
C CYS A 237 -10.36 -8.19 13.33
N GLU A 238 -9.79 -8.44 14.50
CA GLU A 238 -9.87 -9.74 15.18
C GLU A 238 -11.29 -10.08 15.61
N GLU A 239 -11.99 -9.13 16.26
CA GLU A 239 -13.38 -9.26 16.71
C GLU A 239 -14.34 -9.55 15.55
N LEU A 240 -14.26 -8.77 14.45
CA LEU A 240 -15.09 -8.97 13.26
C LEU A 240 -14.80 -10.31 12.57
N SER A 241 -13.54 -10.68 12.46
CA SER A 241 -13.16 -11.98 11.88
C SER A 241 -13.69 -13.13 12.72
N ALA A 242 -13.60 -13.04 14.05
CA ALA A 242 -14.17 -14.04 14.96
C ALA A 242 -15.70 -14.12 14.81
N PHE A 243 -16.38 -12.98 14.79
CA PHE A 243 -17.84 -12.92 14.58
C PHE A 243 -18.22 -13.60 13.25
N LEU A 244 -17.59 -13.25 12.14
CA LEU A 244 -17.90 -13.85 10.84
C LEU A 244 -17.74 -15.37 10.85
N ARG A 245 -16.70 -15.90 11.51
CA ARG A 245 -16.50 -17.34 11.66
C ARG A 245 -17.61 -18.00 12.48
N THR A 246 -18.09 -17.39 13.56
CA THR A 246 -19.21 -17.93 14.34
C THR A 246 -20.52 -17.95 13.54
N GLN A 247 -20.63 -17.11 12.51
CA GLN A 247 -21.76 -17.08 11.58
C GLN A 247 -21.55 -17.98 10.34
N GLY A 248 -20.52 -18.85 10.35
CA GLY A 248 -20.26 -19.80 9.26
C GLY A 248 -19.53 -19.21 8.05
N VAL A 249 -19.08 -17.96 8.10
CA VAL A 249 -18.29 -17.32 7.02
C VAL A 249 -16.81 -17.63 7.24
N SER A 250 -16.14 -18.23 6.22
CA SER A 250 -14.69 -18.43 6.24
C SER A 250 -13.97 -17.07 6.23
N ALA A 251 -13.43 -16.66 7.37
CA ALA A 251 -12.80 -15.36 7.56
C ALA A 251 -11.49 -15.44 8.33
N SER A 252 -10.53 -14.56 7.97
CA SER A 252 -9.29 -14.33 8.69
C SER A 252 -9.06 -12.83 8.88
N PHE A 253 -8.05 -12.46 9.66
CA PHE A 253 -7.72 -11.06 9.88
C PHE A 253 -6.26 -10.76 9.53
N TYR A 254 -5.98 -9.48 9.18
CA TYR A 254 -4.65 -9.02 8.81
C TYR A 254 -4.41 -7.58 9.30
N HIS A 255 -3.30 -7.37 10.00
CA HIS A 255 -2.85 -6.03 10.43
C HIS A 255 -1.35 -6.02 10.67
N ALA A 256 -0.75 -4.85 10.79
CA ALA A 256 0.70 -4.68 10.95
C ALA A 256 1.28 -5.35 12.21
N GLY A 257 0.48 -5.46 13.30
CA GLY A 257 0.89 -6.12 14.54
C GLY A 257 1.05 -7.64 14.48
N LEU A 258 0.82 -8.27 13.31
CA LEU A 258 1.13 -9.68 13.09
C LEU A 258 2.59 -9.83 12.66
N GLY A 259 3.28 -10.84 13.18
CA GLY A 259 4.62 -11.21 12.71
C GLY A 259 4.64 -11.51 11.21
N GLY A 260 5.80 -11.34 10.57
CA GLY A 260 5.96 -11.47 9.12
C GLY A 260 5.47 -12.80 8.55
N GLN A 261 5.76 -13.92 9.22
CA GLN A 261 5.32 -15.25 8.82
C GLN A 261 3.79 -15.38 8.87
N ALA A 262 3.16 -14.97 9.97
CA ALA A 262 1.69 -15.01 10.11
C ALA A 262 0.98 -14.14 9.07
N ARG A 263 1.58 -13.00 8.69
CA ARG A 263 1.08 -12.16 7.60
C ARG A 263 1.13 -12.88 6.26
N ALA A 264 2.25 -13.51 5.94
CA ALA A 264 2.43 -14.25 4.70
C ALA A 264 1.47 -15.45 4.58
N GLU A 265 1.33 -16.25 5.64
CA GLU A 265 0.42 -17.40 5.69
C GLU A 265 -1.04 -17.01 5.48
N ARG A 266 -1.52 -15.95 6.17
CA ARG A 266 -2.90 -15.48 6.05
C ARG A 266 -3.20 -14.90 4.68
N GLN A 267 -2.25 -14.16 4.12
CA GLN A 267 -2.35 -13.62 2.77
C GLN A 267 -2.40 -14.74 1.72
N ALA A 268 -1.55 -15.75 1.85
CA ALA A 268 -1.53 -16.92 0.97
C ALA A 268 -2.85 -17.70 1.04
N ALA A 269 -3.38 -17.93 2.25
CA ALA A 269 -4.67 -18.62 2.45
C ALA A 269 -5.84 -17.85 1.80
N TRP A 270 -5.81 -16.51 1.84
CA TRP A 270 -6.83 -15.70 1.18
C TRP A 270 -6.63 -15.63 -0.34
N LYS A 271 -5.38 -15.51 -0.83
CA LYS A 271 -5.07 -15.55 -2.26
C LYS A 271 -5.52 -16.87 -2.91
N SER A 272 -5.30 -18.01 -2.24
CA SER A 272 -5.71 -19.34 -2.71
C SER A 272 -7.22 -19.61 -2.61
N GLY A 273 -7.98 -18.78 -1.90
CA GLY A 273 -9.41 -18.98 -1.65
C GLY A 273 -9.74 -19.89 -0.47
N ALA A 274 -8.76 -20.45 0.25
CA ALA A 274 -8.97 -21.20 1.49
C ALA A 274 -9.65 -20.33 2.58
N VAL A 275 -9.38 -19.03 2.57
CA VAL A 275 -10.09 -18.00 3.34
C VAL A 275 -10.87 -17.13 2.37
N ARG A 276 -12.18 -17.01 2.60
CA ARG A 276 -13.06 -16.21 1.73
C ARG A 276 -13.01 -14.71 2.01
N VAL A 277 -13.03 -14.33 3.29
CA VAL A 277 -13.12 -12.92 3.71
C VAL A 277 -11.90 -12.55 4.53
N MET A 278 -11.18 -11.49 4.12
CA MET A 278 -10.10 -10.89 4.90
C MET A 278 -10.60 -9.64 5.61
N VAL A 279 -10.55 -9.66 6.94
CA VAL A 279 -10.84 -8.47 7.77
C VAL A 279 -9.51 -7.82 8.12
N CYS A 280 -9.32 -6.55 7.77
CA CYS A 280 -7.98 -5.96 7.83
C CYS A 280 -7.97 -4.47 8.12
N THR A 281 -6.79 -3.97 8.53
CA THR A 281 -6.46 -2.56 8.49
C THR A 281 -5.90 -2.18 7.11
N ASN A 282 -5.60 -0.89 6.89
CA ASN A 282 -4.92 -0.39 5.70
C ASN A 282 -3.57 -1.08 5.41
N ALA A 283 -2.96 -1.77 6.41
CA ALA A 283 -1.78 -2.60 6.23
C ALA A 283 -2.00 -3.76 5.23
N PHE A 284 -3.25 -4.23 5.06
CA PHE A 284 -3.65 -5.14 3.99
C PHE A 284 -4.08 -4.32 2.78
N GLY A 285 -3.13 -3.69 2.15
CA GLY A 285 -3.43 -2.68 1.15
C GLY A 285 -2.55 -2.81 -0.08
N MET A 286 -1.63 -1.87 -0.23
CA MET A 286 -0.76 -1.76 -1.39
C MET A 286 -0.05 -3.10 -1.68
N GLY A 287 0.05 -3.48 -2.95
CA GLY A 287 0.70 -4.73 -3.37
C GLY A 287 -0.19 -5.99 -3.37
N ILE A 288 -1.45 -5.90 -2.94
CA ILE A 288 -2.36 -7.05 -3.04
C ILE A 288 -2.98 -7.08 -4.43
N ASP A 289 -2.64 -8.13 -5.16
CA ASP A 289 -3.23 -8.41 -6.48
C ASP A 289 -4.00 -9.73 -6.42
N LYS A 290 -5.35 -9.63 -6.39
CA LYS A 290 -6.30 -10.72 -6.53
C LYS A 290 -7.44 -10.21 -7.41
N PRO A 291 -7.62 -10.76 -8.63
CA PRO A 291 -8.55 -10.20 -9.60
C PRO A 291 -10.02 -10.39 -9.23
N ASP A 292 -10.34 -11.48 -8.54
CA ASP A 292 -11.70 -11.98 -8.28
C ASP A 292 -12.32 -11.53 -6.95
N VAL A 293 -11.91 -10.39 -6.40
CA VAL A 293 -12.55 -9.80 -5.21
C VAL A 293 -13.92 -9.25 -5.60
N ARG A 294 -14.98 -9.79 -4.97
CA ARG A 294 -16.37 -9.45 -5.30
C ARG A 294 -16.92 -8.29 -4.48
N PHE A 295 -16.40 -8.10 -3.26
CA PHE A 295 -16.82 -6.97 -2.44
C PHE A 295 -15.69 -6.45 -1.56
N VAL A 296 -15.72 -5.14 -1.34
CA VAL A 296 -14.96 -4.44 -0.33
C VAL A 296 -15.93 -3.71 0.59
N VAL A 297 -15.86 -3.96 1.89
CA VAL A 297 -16.70 -3.29 2.88
C VAL A 297 -15.82 -2.44 3.80
N HIS A 298 -16.18 -1.19 4.00
CA HIS A 298 -15.56 -0.32 4.98
C HIS A 298 -16.44 -0.24 6.24
N TYR A 299 -15.91 -0.76 7.35
CA TYR A 299 -16.57 -0.68 8.66
C TYR A 299 -16.46 0.72 9.26
N ASP A 300 -15.27 1.33 9.17
CA ASP A 300 -14.98 2.70 9.58
C ASP A 300 -14.90 3.61 8.34
N LEU A 301 -15.06 4.93 8.54
CA LEU A 301 -14.82 5.90 7.48
C LEU A 301 -13.32 5.97 7.16
N PRO A 302 -12.90 5.83 5.89
CA PRO A 302 -11.54 6.16 5.46
C PRO A 302 -11.17 7.62 5.76
N GLU A 303 -9.90 7.91 5.81
CA GLU A 303 -9.42 9.26 6.14
C GLU A 303 -9.59 10.26 5.00
N SER A 304 -9.79 9.75 3.79
CA SER A 304 -9.93 10.57 2.59
C SER A 304 -10.62 9.80 1.45
N PRO A 305 -11.17 10.51 0.44
CA PRO A 305 -11.66 9.87 -0.78
C PRO A 305 -10.59 9.10 -1.55
N GLU A 306 -9.32 9.52 -1.50
CA GLU A 306 -8.20 8.81 -2.12
C GLU A 306 -7.98 7.43 -1.49
N ALA A 307 -7.91 7.38 -0.15
CA ALA A 307 -7.79 6.12 0.58
C ALA A 307 -8.98 5.19 0.27
N TYR A 308 -10.20 5.74 0.34
CA TYR A 308 -11.41 5.00 -0.02
C TYR A 308 -11.36 4.45 -1.45
N PHE A 309 -11.00 5.28 -2.44
CA PHE A 309 -10.94 4.88 -3.84
C PHE A 309 -9.89 3.80 -4.09
N GLN A 310 -8.73 3.91 -3.45
CA GLN A 310 -7.67 2.92 -3.56
C GLN A 310 -8.06 1.56 -2.95
N GLU A 311 -8.72 1.58 -1.78
CA GLU A 311 -9.18 0.38 -1.09
C GLU A 311 -10.38 -0.26 -1.80
N ALA A 312 -11.38 0.51 -2.15
CA ALA A 312 -12.55 0.09 -2.92
C ALA A 312 -12.18 -0.47 -4.30
N GLY A 313 -11.18 0.14 -4.95
CA GLY A 313 -10.66 -0.26 -6.26
C GLY A 313 -10.02 -1.65 -6.31
N ARG A 314 -9.87 -2.35 -5.17
CA ARG A 314 -9.44 -3.75 -5.12
C ARG A 314 -10.50 -4.72 -5.61
N ALA A 315 -11.78 -4.33 -5.55
CA ALA A 315 -12.87 -5.16 -6.05
C ALA A 315 -12.94 -5.11 -7.59
N GLY A 316 -13.27 -6.25 -8.20
CA GLY A 316 -13.60 -6.36 -9.62
C GLY A 316 -12.47 -6.03 -10.59
N ARG A 317 -11.23 -6.39 -10.30
CA ARG A 317 -10.11 -6.19 -11.23
C ARG A 317 -10.19 -7.06 -12.48
N ASP A 318 -10.97 -8.12 -12.41
CA ASP A 318 -11.28 -9.02 -13.54
C ASP A 318 -12.42 -8.50 -14.45
N GLY A 319 -12.91 -7.28 -14.24
CA GLY A 319 -14.00 -6.70 -15.00
C GLY A 319 -15.40 -7.16 -14.59
N LYS A 320 -15.52 -8.18 -13.72
CA LYS A 320 -16.82 -8.70 -13.29
C LYS A 320 -17.44 -7.79 -12.23
N ARG A 321 -18.78 -7.78 -12.21
CA ARG A 321 -19.56 -6.98 -11.26
C ARG A 321 -19.12 -7.19 -9.83
N SER A 322 -18.88 -6.09 -9.13
CA SER A 322 -18.37 -6.08 -7.77
C SER A 322 -18.92 -4.88 -6.98
N PHE A 323 -18.75 -4.89 -5.67
CA PHE A 323 -19.40 -3.92 -4.77
C PHE A 323 -18.38 -3.31 -3.82
N ALA A 324 -18.43 -1.99 -3.67
CA ALA A 324 -17.74 -1.24 -2.62
C ALA A 324 -18.82 -0.68 -1.66
N VAL A 325 -18.82 -1.17 -0.43
CA VAL A 325 -19.85 -0.83 0.55
C VAL A 325 -19.24 -0.03 1.69
N GLN A 326 -19.64 1.22 1.85
CA GLN A 326 -19.28 2.07 2.98
C GLN A 326 -20.40 2.05 4.02
N LEU A 327 -20.05 1.60 5.23
CA LEU A 327 -20.98 1.65 6.38
C LEU A 327 -20.59 2.83 7.27
N TRP A 328 -21.59 3.59 7.73
CA TRP A 328 -21.36 4.70 8.63
C TRP A 328 -22.54 4.97 9.57
N ASN A 329 -22.27 5.69 10.65
CA ASN A 329 -23.26 6.21 11.58
C ASN A 329 -22.78 7.53 12.22
N SER A 330 -23.58 8.08 13.12
CA SER A 330 -23.27 9.34 13.79
C SER A 330 -22.02 9.31 14.67
N VAL A 331 -21.61 8.12 15.14
CA VAL A 331 -20.38 7.94 15.93
C VAL A 331 -19.15 8.11 15.05
N ASP A 332 -19.21 7.62 13.80
CA ASP A 332 -18.09 7.75 12.85
C ASP A 332 -17.84 9.22 12.49
N VAL A 333 -18.91 10.00 12.31
CA VAL A 333 -18.80 11.45 12.03
C VAL A 333 -18.15 12.18 13.19
N ARG A 334 -18.56 11.90 14.43
CA ARG A 334 -17.95 12.49 15.62
C ARG A 334 -16.48 12.10 15.74
N ARG A 335 -16.17 10.83 15.49
CA ARG A 335 -14.79 10.33 15.52
C ARG A 335 -13.92 10.97 14.43
N ALA A 336 -14.44 11.15 13.21
CA ALA A 336 -13.70 11.80 12.14
C ALA A 336 -13.28 13.23 12.52
N LYS A 337 -14.18 14.00 13.15
CA LYS A 337 -13.86 15.34 13.67
C LYS A 337 -12.84 15.31 14.81
N GLN A 338 -12.97 14.37 15.75
CA GLN A 338 -12.01 14.24 16.87
C GLN A 338 -10.60 13.84 16.39
N ILE A 339 -10.51 13.04 15.31
CA ILE A 339 -9.22 12.63 14.76
C ILE A 339 -8.44 13.83 14.22
N GLU A 340 -9.10 14.82 13.64
CA GLU A 340 -8.43 16.03 13.18
C GLU A 340 -7.72 16.74 14.34
N ASP A 341 -8.44 16.98 15.45
CA ASP A 341 -7.87 17.65 16.63
C ASP A 341 -6.69 16.88 17.23
N VAL A 342 -6.78 15.56 17.22
CA VAL A 342 -5.73 14.69 17.76
C VAL A 342 -4.54 14.59 16.80
N SER A 343 -4.78 14.61 15.49
CA SER A 343 -3.74 14.48 14.46
C SER A 343 -2.89 15.74 14.29
N PHE A 344 -3.42 16.88 14.73
CA PHE A 344 -2.73 18.17 14.66
C PHE A 344 -2.67 18.83 16.06
N PRO A 345 -1.86 18.28 16.99
CA PRO A 345 -1.64 18.92 18.28
C PRO A 345 -0.94 20.27 18.09
N SER A 346 -1.03 21.19 19.06
CA SER A 346 -0.41 22.51 18.93
C SER A 346 1.12 22.43 18.72
N LEU A 347 1.70 23.44 18.07
CA LEU A 347 3.14 23.46 17.82
C LEU A 347 3.94 23.45 19.13
N GLU A 348 3.42 24.11 20.17
CA GLU A 348 4.00 24.10 21.53
C GLU A 348 4.00 22.69 22.11
N TYR A 349 2.93 21.93 21.90
CA TYR A 349 2.87 20.53 22.31
C TYR A 349 3.87 19.66 21.54
N ILE A 350 4.03 19.88 20.24
CA ILE A 350 5.00 19.13 19.42
C ILE A 350 6.43 19.42 19.90
N GLU A 351 6.75 20.67 20.22
CA GLU A 351 8.05 21.05 20.77
C GLU A 351 8.27 20.44 22.17
N ASP A 352 7.24 20.43 23.02
CA ASP A 352 7.29 19.79 24.34
C ASP A 352 7.57 18.27 24.22
N VAL A 353 6.90 17.59 23.27
CA VAL A 353 7.17 16.17 22.97
C VAL A 353 8.61 15.97 22.49
N TYR A 354 9.14 16.86 21.64
CA TYR A 354 10.54 16.81 21.21
C TYR A 354 11.50 16.90 22.39
N GLN A 355 11.32 17.85 23.32
CA GLN A 355 12.17 18.01 24.49
C GLN A 355 12.06 16.82 25.43
N LYS A 356 10.84 16.31 25.67
CA LYS A 356 10.57 15.15 26.50
C LYS A 356 11.17 13.87 25.91
N LEU A 357 11.16 13.70 24.59
CA LEU A 357 11.78 12.57 23.92
C LEU A 357 13.29 12.51 24.17
N HIS A 358 13.98 13.63 24.05
CA HIS A 358 15.40 13.71 24.34
C HIS A 358 15.69 13.49 25.84
N ALA A 359 14.82 13.99 26.74
CA ALA A 359 14.93 13.74 28.15
C ALA A 359 14.67 12.27 28.52
N PHE A 360 13.78 11.59 27.80
CA PHE A 360 13.51 10.16 27.97
C PHE A 360 14.76 9.31 27.74
N PHE A 361 15.56 9.68 26.76
CA PHE A 361 16.80 9.01 26.39
C PHE A 361 18.05 9.62 27.05
N GLU A 362 17.88 10.58 27.95
CA GLU A 362 18.96 11.26 28.69
C GLU A 362 20.02 11.87 27.73
N ILE A 363 19.55 12.46 26.60
CA ILE A 363 20.41 13.10 25.63
C ILE A 363 20.64 14.56 26.01
N PRO A 364 21.90 14.98 26.26
CA PRO A 364 22.23 16.38 26.50
C PRO A 364 21.96 17.29 25.31
N TYR A 365 21.88 18.60 25.55
CA TYR A 365 21.83 19.58 24.45
C TYR A 365 23.11 19.52 23.60
N ASP A 366 22.97 19.87 22.34
CA ASP A 366 24.06 19.94 21.38
C ASP A 366 24.75 18.56 21.15
N THR A 367 24.00 17.46 21.37
CA THR A 367 24.43 16.06 21.12
C THR A 367 23.26 15.22 20.62
N GLY A 368 23.55 14.03 20.07
CA GLY A 368 22.53 13.02 19.78
C GLY A 368 22.35 12.68 18.31
N MET A 369 22.90 13.47 17.39
CA MET A 369 22.81 13.22 15.96
C MET A 369 23.24 11.79 15.58
N GLY A 370 22.45 11.13 14.72
CA GLY A 370 22.70 9.79 14.21
C GLY A 370 22.43 8.65 15.21
N ARG A 371 21.99 8.94 16.44
CA ARG A 371 21.65 7.89 17.41
C ARG A 371 20.38 7.16 16.98
N GLN A 372 20.46 5.84 17.00
CA GLN A 372 19.32 4.94 16.80
C GLN A 372 18.92 4.37 18.16
N LEU A 373 17.69 4.59 18.56
CA LEU A 373 17.20 4.35 19.91
C LEU A 373 15.95 3.46 19.87
N LYS A 374 15.96 2.39 20.67
CA LYS A 374 14.74 1.60 20.91
C LYS A 374 13.75 2.45 21.68
N PHE A 375 12.51 2.41 21.24
CA PHE A 375 11.46 3.24 21.78
C PHE A 375 10.20 2.42 22.03
N LYS A 376 9.49 2.76 23.10
CA LYS A 376 8.14 2.29 23.37
C LYS A 376 7.29 3.49 23.72
N ILE A 377 6.37 3.83 22.83
CA ILE A 377 5.55 5.03 23.01
C ILE A 377 4.69 4.95 24.27
N GLU A 378 4.29 3.76 24.70
CA GLU A 378 3.53 3.55 25.93
C GLU A 378 4.34 3.93 27.18
N ASP A 379 5.61 3.51 27.24
CA ASP A 379 6.52 3.82 28.37
C ASP A 379 6.84 5.32 28.40
N PHE A 380 7.05 5.91 27.23
CA PHE A 380 7.25 7.35 27.07
C PHE A 380 6.04 8.15 27.56
N CYS A 381 4.85 7.81 27.06
CA CYS A 381 3.62 8.47 27.47
C CYS A 381 3.35 8.34 28.96
N LYS A 382 3.59 7.16 29.53
CA LYS A 382 3.44 6.91 30.98
C LYS A 382 4.42 7.74 31.81
N ARG A 383 5.68 7.87 31.37
CA ARG A 383 6.70 8.63 32.11
C ARG A 383 6.39 10.12 32.16
N PHE A 384 5.79 10.68 31.12
CA PHE A 384 5.55 12.13 31.01
C PHE A 384 4.08 12.53 31.10
N ASP A 385 3.19 11.60 31.45
CA ASP A 385 1.74 11.80 31.55
C ASP A 385 1.14 12.38 30.23
N LEU A 386 1.50 11.77 29.10
CA LEU A 386 1.04 12.16 27.79
C LEU A 386 -0.07 11.23 27.27
N GLN A 387 -1.02 11.78 26.53
CA GLN A 387 -1.96 10.97 25.77
C GLN A 387 -1.26 10.37 24.55
N ARG A 388 -1.44 9.04 24.34
CA ARG A 388 -0.75 8.28 23.28
C ARG A 388 -0.97 8.86 21.88
N ALA A 389 -2.22 9.19 21.54
CA ALA A 389 -2.54 9.60 20.18
C ALA A 389 -1.94 10.97 19.79
N PRO A 390 -2.09 12.06 20.56
CA PRO A 390 -1.39 13.31 20.27
C PRO A 390 0.14 13.17 20.26
N ALA A 391 0.71 12.38 21.18
CA ALA A 391 2.16 12.16 21.23
C ALA A 391 2.65 11.43 19.95
N PHE A 392 1.91 10.44 19.47
CA PHE A 392 2.19 9.75 18.22
C PHE A 392 2.19 10.71 17.02
N TYR A 393 1.17 11.55 16.89
CA TYR A 393 1.10 12.52 15.79
C TYR A 393 2.16 13.62 15.91
N ALA A 394 2.55 14.01 17.13
CA ALA A 394 3.68 14.91 17.35
C ALA A 394 5.00 14.29 16.82
N LEU A 395 5.27 13.00 17.11
CA LEU A 395 6.43 12.29 16.58
C LEU A 395 6.39 12.20 15.05
N LYS A 396 5.21 11.89 14.47
CA LYS A 396 5.04 11.87 13.02
C LYS A 396 5.22 13.25 12.36
N TYR A 397 4.90 14.32 13.07
CA TYR A 397 5.18 15.66 12.57
C TYR A 397 6.67 16.03 12.67
N LEU A 398 7.35 15.65 13.75
CA LEU A 398 8.80 15.80 13.89
C LEU A 398 9.57 15.01 12.82
N GLU A 399 9.05 13.85 12.41
CA GLU A 399 9.57 13.11 11.25
C GLU A 399 9.41 13.89 9.94
N ARG A 400 8.23 14.50 9.71
CA ARG A 400 7.96 15.34 8.53
C ARG A 400 8.81 16.60 8.46
N THR A 401 9.28 17.10 9.59
CA THR A 401 10.19 18.24 9.69
C THR A 401 11.66 17.83 9.80
N GLU A 402 11.95 16.54 9.53
CA GLU A 402 13.30 15.96 9.45
C GLU A 402 14.11 16.02 10.76
N HIS A 403 13.45 16.20 11.91
CA HIS A 403 14.13 16.15 13.21
C HIS A 403 14.49 14.72 13.64
N LEU A 404 13.68 13.76 13.25
CA LEU A 404 13.86 12.34 13.55
C LEU A 404 13.20 11.45 12.49
N THR A 405 13.50 10.15 12.50
CA THR A 405 12.69 9.10 11.89
C THR A 405 12.05 8.27 12.97
N TYR A 406 10.74 8.05 12.91
CA TYR A 406 10.00 7.18 13.83
C TYR A 406 9.44 5.98 13.06
N SER A 407 10.07 4.82 13.24
CA SER A 407 9.68 3.56 12.61
C SER A 407 8.98 2.68 13.64
N GLU A 408 7.71 2.33 13.36
CA GLU A 408 6.91 1.46 14.21
C GLU A 408 7.22 -0.01 13.94
N GLU A 409 7.22 -0.82 15.01
CA GLU A 409 7.27 -2.29 14.94
C GLU A 409 8.40 -2.84 14.05
N VAL A 410 9.60 -2.30 14.22
CA VAL A 410 10.79 -2.79 13.53
C VAL A 410 11.21 -4.12 14.14
N ASP A 411 11.35 -5.14 13.30
CA ASP A 411 12.03 -6.38 13.66
C ASP A 411 13.51 -6.07 13.90
N ILE A 412 13.92 -5.98 15.17
CA ILE A 412 15.31 -5.86 15.53
C ILE A 412 15.89 -7.27 15.57
N PRO A 413 16.78 -7.62 14.64
CA PRO A 413 17.32 -8.96 14.58
C PRO A 413 18.22 -9.23 15.78
N THR A 414 18.30 -10.49 16.18
CA THR A 414 19.22 -10.96 17.20
C THR A 414 20.66 -10.63 16.83
N LYS A 415 21.40 -10.03 17.78
CA LYS A 415 22.84 -9.74 17.63
C LYS A 415 23.64 -10.40 18.73
N VAL A 416 24.80 -10.93 18.35
CA VAL A 416 25.71 -11.63 19.26
C VAL A 416 27.15 -11.18 19.00
N ARG A 417 27.93 -11.03 20.08
CA ARG A 417 29.38 -10.89 20.05
C ARG A 417 29.98 -11.82 21.09
N ILE A 418 31.04 -12.53 20.76
CA ILE A 418 31.81 -13.33 21.72
C ILE A 418 32.78 -12.41 22.46
N ASN A 419 32.69 -12.36 23.80
CA ASN A 419 33.46 -11.45 24.64
C ASN A 419 34.80 -12.03 25.09
N VAL A 420 34.92 -13.35 25.09
CA VAL A 420 36.13 -14.07 25.48
C VAL A 420 37.01 -14.30 24.25
N ASP A 421 38.34 -14.27 24.43
CA ASP A 421 39.27 -14.56 23.33
C ASP A 421 39.25 -16.05 22.95
N ARG A 422 39.76 -16.36 21.77
CA ARG A 422 39.77 -17.75 21.23
C ARG A 422 40.48 -18.76 22.12
N LYS A 423 41.51 -18.35 22.90
CA LYS A 423 42.27 -19.26 23.77
C LYS A 423 41.53 -19.55 25.05
N SER A 424 40.97 -18.51 25.68
CA SER A 424 40.20 -18.59 26.91
C SER A 424 38.86 -19.32 26.72
N LEU A 425 38.37 -19.47 25.49
CA LEU A 425 37.10 -20.17 25.20
C LEU A 425 37.16 -21.66 25.55
N TYR A 426 38.34 -22.27 25.55
CA TYR A 426 38.54 -23.68 25.95
C TYR A 426 38.50 -23.86 27.47
N ASP A 427 38.70 -22.81 28.23
CA ASP A 427 38.72 -22.81 29.70
C ASP A 427 37.33 -22.39 30.29
N VAL A 428 36.38 -22.06 29.43
CA VAL A 428 35.03 -21.63 29.88
C VAL A 428 34.22 -22.86 30.27
N GLU A 429 33.80 -22.93 31.54
CA GLU A 429 32.82 -23.89 32.03
C GLU A 429 31.43 -23.56 31.41
N LEU A 430 31.00 -24.35 30.44
CA LEU A 430 29.69 -24.25 29.84
C LEU A 430 28.68 -25.08 30.64
N ALA A 431 27.46 -24.56 30.80
CA ALA A 431 26.43 -25.21 31.61
C ALA A 431 25.95 -26.55 31.02
N ASP A 432 25.98 -26.67 29.69
CA ASP A 432 25.56 -27.86 28.97
C ASP A 432 26.19 -27.95 27.55
N GLN A 433 26.04 -29.14 26.93
CA GLN A 433 26.49 -29.40 25.57
C GLN A 433 25.76 -28.52 24.53
N GLY A 434 24.54 -28.08 24.83
CA GLY A 434 23.77 -27.21 23.94
C GLY A 434 24.41 -25.82 23.78
N GLN A 435 24.96 -25.27 24.84
CA GLN A 435 25.70 -24.00 24.79
C GLN A 435 27.02 -24.15 23.99
N ALA A 436 27.70 -25.27 24.12
CA ALA A 436 28.90 -25.57 23.33
C ALA A 436 28.60 -25.63 21.84
N ASN A 437 27.54 -26.32 21.46
CA ASN A 437 27.08 -26.43 20.07
C ASN A 437 26.69 -25.08 19.47
N VAL A 438 26.06 -24.22 20.28
CA VAL A 438 25.69 -22.85 19.85
C VAL A 438 26.93 -22.00 19.60
N LEU A 439 27.91 -22.01 20.50
CA LEU A 439 29.18 -21.29 20.32
C LEU A 439 29.93 -21.75 19.07
N GLU A 440 30.01 -23.07 18.87
CA GLU A 440 30.63 -23.64 17.68
C GLU A 440 29.89 -23.21 16.40
N ALA A 441 28.57 -23.26 16.38
CA ALA A 441 27.76 -22.82 15.26
C ALA A 441 27.98 -21.32 14.93
N LEU A 442 28.02 -20.48 15.96
CA LEU A 442 28.28 -19.04 15.81
C LEU A 442 29.66 -18.76 15.24
N MET A 443 30.72 -19.39 15.78
CA MET A 443 32.10 -19.19 15.33
C MET A 443 32.34 -19.64 13.88
N ARG A 444 31.64 -20.71 13.47
CA ARG A 444 31.77 -21.25 12.10
C ARG A 444 30.95 -20.47 11.08
N SER A 445 29.94 -19.72 11.52
CA SER A 445 28.98 -19.09 10.61
C SER A 445 29.20 -17.59 10.44
N TYR A 446 29.80 -16.91 11.42
CA TYR A 446 29.86 -15.45 11.43
C TYR A 446 31.29 -14.93 11.60
N THR A 447 31.84 -14.38 10.52
CA THR A 447 33.16 -13.74 10.54
C THR A 447 33.13 -12.44 11.35
N GLY A 448 34.11 -12.22 12.23
CA GLY A 448 34.20 -11.00 13.04
C GLY A 448 33.34 -11.00 14.31
N ILE A 449 32.73 -12.11 14.69
CA ILE A 449 31.87 -12.24 15.87
C ILE A 449 32.57 -11.95 17.21
N PHE A 450 33.92 -12.01 17.23
CA PHE A 450 34.72 -11.63 18.39
C PHE A 450 34.96 -10.11 18.50
N SER A 451 34.84 -9.38 17.40
CA SER A 451 35.21 -7.96 17.33
C SER A 451 34.03 -7.02 17.53
N PHE A 452 32.87 -7.37 16.98
CA PHE A 452 31.67 -6.54 17.04
C PHE A 452 30.41 -7.38 17.08
N LEU A 453 29.30 -6.74 17.50
CA LEU A 453 27.97 -7.36 17.53
C LEU A 453 27.55 -7.73 16.11
N GLN A 454 27.48 -9.03 15.82
CA GLN A 454 27.02 -9.59 14.55
C GLN A 454 25.53 -9.90 14.64
N GLN A 455 24.82 -9.54 13.58
CA GLN A 455 23.44 -10.01 13.37
C GLN A 455 23.49 -11.50 13.03
N ILE A 456 22.64 -12.30 13.70
CA ILE A 456 22.52 -13.72 13.47
C ILE A 456 21.13 -14.10 13.00
N ASP A 457 21.06 -15.15 12.19
CA ASP A 457 19.82 -15.84 11.84
C ASP A 457 19.59 -16.96 12.87
N GLU A 458 18.58 -16.76 13.72
CA GLU A 458 18.28 -17.71 14.80
C GLU A 458 17.87 -19.09 14.27
N GLU A 459 17.12 -19.18 13.16
CA GLU A 459 16.71 -20.48 12.60
C GLU A 459 17.91 -21.25 12.03
N TYR A 460 18.80 -20.53 11.37
CA TYR A 460 20.03 -21.12 10.82
C TYR A 460 20.97 -21.62 11.93
N VAL A 461 21.21 -20.80 12.97
CA VAL A 461 22.06 -21.19 14.10
C VAL A 461 21.43 -22.34 14.88
N ALA A 462 20.13 -22.31 15.14
CA ALA A 462 19.42 -23.38 15.84
C ALA A 462 19.55 -24.72 15.12
N ARG A 463 19.32 -24.74 13.81
CA ARG A 463 19.51 -25.96 12.98
C ARG A 463 20.94 -26.48 13.06
N ARG A 464 21.95 -25.59 12.99
CA ARG A 464 23.35 -25.99 13.08
C ARG A 464 23.77 -26.49 14.45
N ALA A 465 23.20 -25.95 15.51
CA ALA A 465 23.44 -26.36 16.89
C ALA A 465 22.60 -27.60 17.31
N GLY A 466 21.71 -28.10 16.44
CA GLY A 466 20.80 -29.20 16.74
C GLY A 466 19.74 -28.85 17.77
N GLN A 467 19.29 -27.59 17.79
CA GLN A 467 18.31 -27.07 18.75
C GLN A 467 17.09 -26.49 18.02
N THR A 468 15.98 -26.34 18.75
CA THR A 468 14.87 -25.47 18.35
C THR A 468 15.19 -24.01 18.64
N VAL A 469 14.52 -23.05 17.97
CA VAL A 469 14.73 -21.60 18.21
C VAL A 469 14.52 -21.21 19.69
N PRO A 470 13.48 -21.70 20.41
CA PRO A 470 13.35 -21.43 21.84
C PRO A 470 14.54 -21.94 22.68
N GLN A 471 15.06 -23.14 22.37
CA GLN A 471 16.24 -23.69 23.05
C GLN A 471 17.51 -22.87 22.75
N LEU A 472 17.69 -22.44 21.49
CA LEU A 472 18.78 -21.53 21.12
C LEU A 472 18.74 -20.25 21.93
N ARG A 473 17.57 -19.61 22.03
CA ARG A 473 17.41 -18.38 22.83
C ARG A 473 17.77 -18.58 24.30
N GLN A 474 17.38 -19.72 24.87
CA GLN A 474 17.75 -20.08 26.23
C GLN A 474 19.26 -20.28 26.38
N SER A 475 19.91 -20.97 25.44
CA SER A 475 21.36 -21.14 25.42
C SER A 475 22.10 -19.80 25.27
N LEU A 476 21.66 -18.92 24.35
CA LEU A 476 22.21 -17.57 24.19
C LEU A 476 22.06 -16.72 25.45
N TYR A 477 20.91 -16.81 26.13
CA TYR A 477 20.70 -16.13 27.40
C TYR A 477 21.64 -16.65 28.49
N GLY A 478 21.81 -17.96 28.61
CA GLY A 478 22.75 -18.60 29.57
C GLY A 478 24.20 -18.17 29.31
N LEU A 479 24.64 -18.19 28.07
CA LEU A 479 25.98 -17.73 27.66
C LEU A 479 26.19 -16.24 27.95
N SER A 480 25.15 -15.44 27.86
CA SER A 480 25.20 -14.00 28.19
C SER A 480 25.32 -13.76 29.69
N LEU A 481 24.59 -14.53 30.50
CA LEU A 481 24.72 -14.48 31.98
C LEU A 481 26.12 -14.91 32.45
N ALA A 482 26.73 -15.86 31.75
CA ALA A 482 28.11 -16.29 31.99
C ALA A 482 29.16 -15.31 31.45
N HIS A 483 28.75 -14.16 30.88
CA HIS A 483 29.61 -13.15 30.26
C HIS A 483 30.46 -13.67 29.07
N VAL A 484 30.17 -14.86 28.54
CA VAL A 484 30.85 -15.44 27.38
C VAL A 484 30.49 -14.69 26.11
N ILE A 485 29.25 -14.25 26.00
CA ILE A 485 28.78 -13.45 24.87
C ILE A 485 28.07 -12.18 25.33
N SER A 486 28.05 -11.18 24.46
CA SER A 486 27.07 -10.09 24.50
C SER A 486 25.90 -10.50 23.60
N TYR A 487 24.71 -10.60 24.14
CA TYR A 487 23.50 -11.05 23.45
C TYR A 487 22.44 -9.96 23.46
N VAL A 488 22.00 -9.56 22.28
CA VAL A 488 20.85 -8.68 22.08
C VAL A 488 19.76 -9.52 21.42
N PRO A 489 18.70 -9.88 22.14
CA PRO A 489 17.62 -10.71 21.60
C PRO A 489 16.87 -9.96 20.48
N THR A 490 16.25 -10.74 19.60
CA THR A 490 15.24 -10.19 18.67
C THR A 490 14.15 -9.49 19.45
N ASP A 491 13.76 -8.32 18.99
CA ASP A 491 12.73 -7.51 19.63
C ASP A 491 11.84 -6.86 18.58
N HIS A 492 10.56 -6.75 18.89
CA HIS A 492 9.60 -5.93 18.15
C HIS A 492 9.46 -4.62 18.91
N SER A 493 10.21 -3.63 18.52
CA SER A 493 10.17 -2.31 19.13
C SER A 493 10.06 -1.23 18.09
N ASP A 494 9.43 -0.13 18.44
CA ASP A 494 9.60 1.08 17.66
C ASP A 494 11.06 1.55 17.75
N VAL A 495 11.51 2.25 16.73
CA VAL A 495 12.85 2.83 16.66
C VAL A 495 12.74 4.31 16.34
N VAL A 496 13.48 5.11 17.08
CA VAL A 496 13.70 6.53 16.79
C VAL A 496 15.14 6.73 16.36
N VAL A 497 15.33 7.37 15.22
CA VAL A 497 16.64 7.82 14.72
C VAL A 497 16.67 9.33 14.74
N LEU A 498 17.63 9.93 15.44
CA LEU A 498 17.77 11.39 15.54
C LEU A 498 18.61 11.89 14.35
N HIS A 499 18.11 12.89 13.64
CA HIS A 499 18.80 13.46 12.47
C HIS A 499 19.72 14.63 12.85
N HIS A 500 19.45 15.28 13.99
CA HIS A 500 20.18 16.43 14.47
C HIS A 500 20.55 16.26 15.95
N ASP A 501 21.51 17.04 16.39
CA ASP A 501 21.78 17.21 17.81
C ASP A 501 20.58 17.87 18.51
N ARG A 502 20.42 17.61 19.82
CA ARG A 502 19.31 18.15 20.59
C ARG A 502 19.33 19.66 20.59
N LEU A 503 18.28 20.25 20.04
CA LEU A 503 18.07 21.70 20.00
C LEU A 503 17.48 22.19 21.34
N ARG A 504 17.81 23.44 21.69
CA ARG A 504 17.24 24.13 22.86
C ARG A 504 15.78 24.54 22.59
N PRO A 505 14.94 24.69 23.67
CA PRO A 505 13.59 25.21 23.52
C PRO A 505 13.57 26.54 22.74
N GLY A 506 12.60 26.68 21.84
CA GLY A 506 12.46 27.81 20.93
C GLY A 506 13.30 27.73 19.64
N ASN A 507 14.23 26.77 19.53
CA ASN A 507 15.07 26.59 18.33
C ASN A 507 14.63 25.41 17.44
N VAL A 508 13.56 24.71 17.81
CA VAL A 508 13.03 23.60 17.01
C VAL A 508 12.22 24.17 15.85
N ASN A 509 12.73 24.05 14.64
CA ASN A 509 12.05 24.59 13.45
C ASN A 509 10.88 23.67 13.03
N LEU A 510 9.69 23.97 13.50
CA LEU A 510 8.46 23.23 13.19
C LEU A 510 7.72 23.75 11.95
N MET A 511 8.30 24.68 11.18
CA MET A 511 7.73 25.20 9.94
C MET A 511 6.23 25.54 10.05
N PRO A 512 5.82 26.58 10.81
CA PRO A 512 4.41 26.85 11.13
C PRO A 512 3.48 27.00 9.91
N SER A 513 3.96 27.64 8.84
CA SER A 513 3.17 27.80 7.60
C SER A 513 2.88 26.45 6.95
N ARG A 514 3.86 25.55 6.94
CA ARG A 514 3.70 24.18 6.43
C ARG A 514 2.74 23.38 7.30
N TYR A 515 2.82 23.54 8.62
CA TYR A 515 1.89 22.90 9.56
C TYR A 515 0.44 23.29 9.29
N ALA A 516 0.16 24.60 9.16
CA ALA A 516 -1.17 25.11 8.86
C ALA A 516 -1.72 24.54 7.53
N MET A 517 -0.90 24.53 6.49
CA MET A 517 -1.27 23.97 5.18
C MET A 517 -1.59 22.47 5.25
N LEU A 518 -0.80 21.69 5.96
CA LEU A 518 -1.04 20.25 6.13
C LEU A 518 -2.34 19.98 6.90
N ARG A 519 -2.62 20.78 7.92
CA ARG A 519 -3.87 20.71 8.69
C ARG A 519 -5.07 21.04 7.80
N GLU A 520 -5.01 22.10 7.05
CA GLU A 520 -6.06 22.51 6.10
C GLU A 520 -6.32 21.43 5.03
N SER A 521 -5.25 20.86 4.47
CA SER A 521 -5.35 19.78 3.49
C SER A 521 -5.97 18.51 4.11
N PHE A 522 -5.63 18.18 5.35
CA PHE A 522 -6.25 17.05 6.06
C PHE A 522 -7.74 17.30 6.31
N HIS A 523 -8.07 18.50 6.80
CA HIS A 523 -9.45 18.93 7.02
C HIS A 523 -10.29 18.82 5.75
N ALA A 524 -9.80 19.38 4.63
CA ALA A 524 -10.50 19.33 3.34
C ALA A 524 -10.77 17.89 2.86
N ARG A 525 -9.81 16.98 3.04
CA ARG A 525 -9.99 15.56 2.69
C ARG A 525 -11.00 14.87 3.61
N ALA A 526 -10.94 15.12 4.91
CA ALA A 526 -11.88 14.56 5.87
C ALA A 526 -13.31 15.07 5.61
N GLU A 527 -13.46 16.36 5.32
CA GLU A 527 -14.76 16.95 4.94
C GLU A 527 -15.29 16.36 3.63
N ALA A 528 -14.45 16.20 2.60
CA ALA A 528 -14.86 15.56 1.35
C ALA A 528 -15.34 14.11 1.56
N MET A 529 -14.72 13.36 2.48
CA MET A 529 -15.20 12.02 2.82
C MET A 529 -16.53 12.04 3.58
N LEU A 530 -16.73 12.99 4.48
CA LEU A 530 -18.01 13.19 5.17
C LEU A 530 -19.13 13.62 4.22
N GLU A 531 -18.82 14.53 3.28
CA GLU A 531 -19.74 14.92 2.22
C GLU A 531 -20.12 13.72 1.35
N TYR A 532 -19.12 12.92 0.93
CA TYR A 532 -19.38 11.71 0.14
C TYR A 532 -20.37 10.75 0.77
N VAL A 533 -20.31 10.54 2.09
CA VAL A 533 -21.23 9.60 2.75
C VAL A 533 -22.59 10.21 3.07
N SER A 534 -22.67 11.52 3.30
CA SER A 534 -23.91 12.23 3.62
C SER A 534 -24.68 12.69 2.39
N GLU A 535 -24.00 12.92 1.25
CA GLU A 535 -24.63 13.35 0.00
C GLU A 535 -25.51 12.21 -0.57
N ILE A 536 -26.77 12.51 -0.81
CA ILE A 536 -27.76 11.54 -1.31
C ILE A 536 -28.33 11.91 -2.69
N SER A 537 -27.94 13.05 -3.24
CA SER A 537 -28.46 13.57 -4.51
C SER A 537 -27.50 13.36 -5.68
N GLU A 538 -26.19 13.24 -5.45
CA GLU A 538 -25.18 13.03 -6.49
C GLU A 538 -24.83 11.53 -6.62
N CYS A 539 -24.60 11.06 -7.86
CA CYS A 539 -24.09 9.72 -8.13
C CYS A 539 -22.75 9.49 -7.43
N ARG A 540 -22.59 8.39 -6.69
CA ARG A 540 -21.37 8.07 -5.93
C ARG A 540 -20.12 8.03 -6.79
N SER A 541 -20.20 7.42 -7.98
CA SER A 541 -19.08 7.38 -8.92
C SER A 541 -18.75 8.78 -9.43
N ARG A 542 -19.74 9.57 -9.84
CA ARG A 542 -19.53 10.94 -10.34
C ARG A 542 -18.91 11.83 -9.27
N TYR A 543 -19.33 11.72 -8.00
CA TYR A 543 -18.70 12.43 -6.89
C TYR A 543 -17.20 12.17 -6.80
N LEU A 544 -16.80 10.87 -6.79
CA LEU A 544 -15.39 10.47 -6.73
C LEU A 544 -14.61 10.96 -7.97
N LEU A 545 -15.18 10.82 -9.17
CA LEU A 545 -14.56 11.26 -10.41
C LEU A 545 -14.35 12.79 -10.43
N ARG A 546 -15.34 13.56 -9.97
CA ARG A 546 -15.24 15.02 -9.80
C ARG A 546 -14.14 15.38 -8.80
N TYR A 547 -14.04 14.68 -7.68
CA TYR A 547 -12.98 14.86 -6.68
C TYR A 547 -11.57 14.70 -7.30
N PHE A 548 -11.39 13.72 -8.19
CA PHE A 548 -10.14 13.51 -8.93
C PHE A 548 -10.00 14.40 -10.18
N GLY A 549 -10.85 15.42 -10.33
CA GLY A 549 -10.79 16.39 -11.42
C GLY A 549 -11.36 15.92 -12.76
N GLN A 550 -12.18 14.87 -12.78
CA GLN A 550 -12.96 14.42 -13.94
C GLN A 550 -14.41 14.92 -13.79
N THR A 551 -14.69 16.12 -14.30
CA THR A 551 -15.96 16.84 -14.08
C THR A 551 -17.09 16.41 -15.00
N GLU A 552 -16.78 15.87 -16.18
CA GLU A 552 -17.76 15.51 -17.24
C GLU A 552 -18.22 14.03 -17.19
N ALA A 553 -18.17 13.42 -16.01
CA ALA A 553 -18.57 12.03 -15.88
C ALA A 553 -20.10 11.86 -15.81
N ALA A 554 -20.61 10.85 -16.49
CA ALA A 554 -22.02 10.45 -16.44
C ALA A 554 -22.36 9.73 -15.13
N ASP A 555 -23.65 9.65 -14.81
CA ASP A 555 -24.14 8.85 -13.68
C ASP A 555 -23.91 7.34 -13.94
N CYS A 556 -23.33 6.62 -12.98
CA CYS A 556 -22.95 5.21 -13.15
C CYS A 556 -24.14 4.24 -13.28
N GLY A 557 -25.34 4.64 -12.92
CA GLY A 557 -26.56 3.82 -12.97
C GLY A 557 -26.62 2.66 -11.96
N THR A 558 -25.53 2.34 -11.23
CA THR A 558 -25.41 1.13 -10.40
C THR A 558 -25.26 1.40 -8.90
N CYS A 559 -24.88 2.61 -8.49
CA CYS A 559 -24.73 2.99 -7.08
C CYS A 559 -26.10 3.09 -6.36
N ASP A 560 -26.07 3.20 -5.04
CA ASP A 560 -27.25 3.37 -4.19
C ASP A 560 -28.12 4.54 -4.63
N VAL A 561 -27.53 5.71 -4.91
CA VAL A 561 -28.24 6.92 -5.34
C VAL A 561 -28.91 6.74 -6.71
N CYS A 562 -28.18 6.22 -7.70
CA CYS A 562 -28.73 5.98 -9.03
C CYS A 562 -29.87 4.96 -9.00
N ARG A 563 -29.74 3.92 -8.18
CA ARG A 563 -30.80 2.90 -7.99
C ARG A 563 -32.02 3.48 -7.30
N ALA A 564 -31.83 4.30 -6.26
CA ALA A 564 -32.93 4.97 -5.58
C ALA A 564 -33.70 5.92 -6.51
N ARG A 565 -32.97 6.73 -7.31
CA ARG A 565 -33.59 7.59 -8.34
C ARG A 565 -34.39 6.79 -9.35
N ARG A 566 -33.85 5.65 -9.84
CA ARG A 566 -34.56 4.79 -10.77
C ARG A 566 -35.83 4.21 -10.15
N ALA A 567 -35.79 3.77 -8.88
CA ALA A 567 -36.92 3.23 -8.18
C ALA A 567 -38.05 4.28 -7.92
N ALA A 568 -37.66 5.55 -7.86
CA ALA A 568 -38.61 6.65 -7.71
C ALA A 568 -39.28 7.12 -9.02
N LEU A 569 -38.80 6.62 -10.19
CA LEU A 569 -39.39 6.99 -11.47
C LEU A 569 -40.73 6.31 -11.70
N PRO A 570 -41.71 7.01 -12.33
CA PRO A 570 -42.96 6.38 -12.75
C PRO A 570 -42.68 5.17 -13.68
N ALA A 571 -43.46 4.11 -13.55
CA ALA A 571 -43.29 2.87 -14.32
C ALA A 571 -43.19 3.12 -15.84
N ARG A 572 -44.00 4.06 -16.37
CA ARG A 572 -44.00 4.46 -17.81
C ARG A 572 -42.65 5.06 -18.24
N THR A 573 -42.06 5.91 -17.40
CA THR A 573 -40.72 6.50 -17.70
C THR A 573 -39.62 5.45 -17.66
N LEU A 574 -39.70 4.51 -16.71
CA LEU A 574 -38.76 3.41 -16.59
C LEU A 574 -38.81 2.48 -17.80
N GLN A 575 -40.01 2.17 -18.31
CA GLN A 575 -40.20 1.41 -19.55
C GLN A 575 -39.58 2.13 -20.78
N GLN A 576 -39.79 3.44 -20.90
CA GLN A 576 -39.19 4.22 -22.00
C GLN A 576 -37.65 4.24 -21.94
N MET A 577 -37.08 4.39 -20.75
CA MET A 577 -35.61 4.32 -20.58
C MET A 577 -35.04 2.95 -20.89
N THR A 578 -35.74 1.88 -20.49
CA THR A 578 -35.30 0.51 -20.79
C THR A 578 -35.41 0.23 -22.29
N ARG A 579 -36.50 0.68 -22.95
CA ARG A 579 -36.68 0.59 -24.40
C ARG A 579 -35.54 1.27 -25.17
N ARG A 580 -35.19 2.49 -24.78
CA ARG A 580 -34.08 3.25 -25.41
C ARG A 580 -32.74 2.53 -25.24
N LYS A 581 -32.42 2.04 -24.05
CA LYS A 581 -31.17 1.31 -23.79
C LYS A 581 -31.07 0.00 -24.55
N LEU A 582 -32.18 -0.72 -24.72
CA LEU A 582 -32.20 -1.94 -25.54
C LEU A 582 -31.90 -1.62 -26.99
N ILE A 583 -32.50 -0.56 -27.55
CA ILE A 583 -32.23 -0.12 -28.91
C ILE A 583 -30.75 0.29 -29.05
N GLU A 584 -30.24 1.17 -28.19
CA GLU A 584 -28.84 1.61 -28.22
C GLU A 584 -27.84 0.41 -28.14
N TYR A 585 -28.09 -0.56 -27.26
CA TYR A 585 -27.25 -1.77 -27.17
C TYR A 585 -27.27 -2.65 -28.43
N ILE A 586 -28.45 -2.81 -29.03
CA ILE A 586 -28.62 -3.61 -30.22
C ILE A 586 -28.01 -2.91 -31.45
N ASP A 587 -28.14 -1.58 -31.53
CA ASP A 587 -27.52 -0.76 -32.59
C ASP A 587 -25.98 -0.77 -32.49
N GLU A 588 -25.39 -0.72 -31.26
CA GLU A 588 -23.94 -0.84 -31.05
C GLU A 588 -23.37 -2.18 -31.51
N LYS A 589 -24.21 -3.21 -31.66
CA LYS A 589 -23.85 -4.54 -32.16
C LYS A 589 -24.28 -4.77 -33.61
N ASP A 590 -24.52 -3.72 -34.38
CA ASP A 590 -24.98 -3.79 -35.75
C ASP A 590 -26.25 -4.64 -35.94
N GLY A 591 -27.07 -4.79 -34.88
CA GLY A 591 -28.29 -5.59 -34.90
C GLY A 591 -28.09 -7.09 -34.66
N GLU A 592 -26.86 -7.56 -34.48
CA GLU A 592 -26.55 -8.96 -34.15
C GLU A 592 -26.40 -9.18 -32.66
N TYR A 593 -27.36 -9.85 -32.01
CA TYR A 593 -27.35 -10.11 -30.57
C TYR A 593 -28.03 -11.43 -30.22
N SER A 594 -27.62 -12.03 -29.08
CA SER A 594 -28.26 -13.21 -28.50
C SER A 594 -29.07 -12.88 -27.25
N LEU A 595 -30.03 -13.75 -26.93
CA LEU A 595 -30.83 -13.61 -25.74
C LEU A 595 -29.96 -13.72 -24.46
N GLU A 596 -28.92 -14.56 -24.51
CA GLU A 596 -27.97 -14.72 -23.39
C GLU A 596 -27.17 -13.44 -23.12
N GLU A 597 -26.76 -12.74 -24.15
CA GLU A 597 -26.07 -11.44 -24.07
C GLU A 597 -26.98 -10.36 -23.46
N ILE A 598 -28.23 -10.29 -23.91
CA ILE A 598 -29.24 -9.37 -23.33
C ILE A 598 -29.48 -9.68 -21.85
N VAL A 599 -29.61 -10.95 -21.47
CA VAL A 599 -29.77 -11.37 -20.06
C VAL A 599 -28.52 -11.04 -19.26
N ALA A 600 -27.31 -11.19 -19.81
CA ALA A 600 -26.07 -10.87 -19.15
C ALA A 600 -25.92 -9.36 -18.88
N GLU A 601 -26.30 -8.52 -19.87
CA GLU A 601 -26.18 -7.05 -19.77
C GLU A 601 -27.29 -6.43 -18.91
N PHE A 602 -28.53 -6.82 -19.12
CA PHE A 602 -29.69 -6.21 -18.44
C PHE A 602 -30.09 -6.92 -17.12
N GLY A 603 -29.54 -8.10 -16.84
CA GLY A 603 -29.73 -8.85 -15.59
C GLY A 603 -31.03 -9.68 -15.56
N ASN A 604 -31.19 -10.54 -14.54
CA ASN A 604 -32.35 -11.41 -14.40
C ASN A 604 -33.60 -10.62 -13.95
N PRO A 605 -34.77 -10.77 -14.58
CA PRO A 605 -35.95 -9.93 -14.38
C PRO A 605 -36.68 -10.07 -13.03
N SER A 606 -36.18 -10.84 -12.08
CA SER A 606 -36.87 -11.21 -10.83
C SER A 606 -36.85 -10.18 -9.69
N GLY A 607 -36.84 -8.86 -9.97
CA GLY A 607 -36.98 -7.80 -8.95
C GLY A 607 -38.32 -7.09 -9.06
N ASN A 608 -39.06 -6.98 -7.95
CA ASN A 608 -40.47 -6.49 -7.84
C ASN A 608 -40.77 -5.08 -8.41
N HIS A 609 -39.84 -4.36 -9.05
CA HIS A 609 -40.05 -3.01 -9.61
C HIS A 609 -39.27 -2.70 -10.87
N SER A 610 -38.65 -3.68 -11.54
CA SER A 610 -38.03 -3.45 -12.87
C SER A 610 -39.03 -3.77 -13.96
N PRO A 611 -39.20 -2.92 -15.01
CA PRO A 611 -39.98 -3.32 -16.18
C PRO A 611 -39.33 -4.59 -16.73
N ASP A 612 -40.15 -5.55 -17.10
CA ASP A 612 -39.67 -6.77 -17.73
C ASP A 612 -39.07 -6.40 -19.10
N TYR A 613 -37.75 -6.31 -19.14
CA TYR A 613 -37.04 -5.90 -20.35
C TYR A 613 -37.23 -6.93 -21.47
N LEU A 614 -37.55 -8.19 -21.15
CA LEU A 614 -37.86 -9.20 -22.14
C LEU A 614 -39.20 -8.92 -22.82
N ASP A 615 -40.21 -8.43 -22.08
CA ASP A 615 -41.48 -8.00 -22.65
C ASP A 615 -41.29 -6.75 -23.54
N ILE A 616 -40.43 -5.81 -23.09
CA ILE A 616 -40.09 -4.64 -23.90
C ILE A 616 -39.33 -5.04 -25.16
N LEU A 617 -38.38 -5.99 -25.08
CA LEU A 617 -37.64 -6.52 -26.20
C LEU A 617 -38.60 -7.19 -27.21
N ARG A 618 -39.52 -8.03 -26.74
CA ARG A 618 -40.57 -8.63 -27.61
C ARG A 618 -41.38 -7.57 -28.34
N GLN A 619 -41.85 -6.53 -27.64
CA GLN A 619 -42.58 -5.43 -28.24
C GLN A 619 -41.74 -4.68 -29.30
N LEU A 620 -40.42 -4.50 -29.08
CA LEU A 620 -39.52 -3.87 -30.03
C LEU A 620 -39.35 -4.72 -31.28
N ILE A 621 -39.22 -6.04 -31.14
CA ILE A 621 -39.14 -6.99 -32.25
C ILE A 621 -40.48 -7.03 -33.02
N ASP A 622 -41.60 -7.15 -32.32
CA ASP A 622 -42.92 -7.20 -32.89
C ASP A 622 -43.29 -5.92 -33.67
N ASN A 623 -42.80 -4.77 -33.23
CA ASN A 623 -42.96 -3.48 -33.89
C ASN A 623 -41.97 -3.25 -35.05
N GLY A 624 -40.95 -4.09 -35.18
CA GLY A 624 -39.90 -3.91 -36.18
C GLY A 624 -38.86 -2.82 -35.82
N ASP A 625 -38.81 -2.38 -34.53
CA ASP A 625 -37.87 -1.37 -34.06
C ASP A 625 -36.45 -1.94 -33.87
N VAL A 626 -36.32 -3.26 -33.68
CA VAL A 626 -35.05 -4.00 -33.58
C VAL A 626 -35.18 -5.35 -34.31
N PRO A 627 -34.09 -5.90 -34.86
CA PRO A 627 -34.10 -7.21 -35.50
C PRO A 627 -34.33 -8.34 -34.49
N MET A 628 -34.75 -9.50 -34.99
CA MET A 628 -34.90 -10.71 -34.19
C MET A 628 -33.50 -11.20 -33.74
N TYR A 629 -33.35 -11.63 -32.49
CA TYR A 629 -32.09 -12.15 -31.98
C TYR A 629 -31.65 -13.43 -32.68
N ILE A 630 -30.32 -13.63 -32.72
CA ILE A 630 -29.70 -14.87 -33.24
C ILE A 630 -29.79 -15.94 -32.16
N SER A 631 -30.24 -17.13 -32.47
CA SER A 631 -30.43 -18.25 -31.54
C SER A 631 -29.12 -18.89 -31.11
#